data_60e051a7a9a5a0212c4b2dbe21a27e9b
#
_entry.id   60e051a7a9a5a0212c4b2dbe21a27e9b
#
_cell.length_a   1.000
_cell.length_b   1.000
_cell.length_c   1.000
_cell.angle_alpha   90.00
_cell.angle_beta   90.00
_cell.angle_gamma   90.00
#
_symmetry.space_group_name_H-M   'P 1'
#
loop_
_entity.id
_entity.type
_entity.pdbx_description
1 polymer ?
#
loop_
_entity_poly.entity_id
_entity_poly.type
_entity_poly.pdbx_seq_one_letter_code
_entity_poly.pdbx_strand_id
1 'polypeptide(L)'
;MIFMHQTKGSALNFGLDFKGGTSINVPFNEDYSIEELDKEVEPVVEGVTKDSNIQMTKVVGGNNVIIKTRSLTLEEREQVYQAMADNFGVDTSEITFDNISSTVSKEMSQNAMKAVIIAVVCMLLYIWIRFRDIRFASSAILALMHDIAIVFGFYVVSRISVGSTFIACMLTILGYSINSTIVIFDRIRENLPELKREPIESLVDRCITDTLTRSIYSSLTTFITIFVLFVMGVSSIRDLQHL
;
A
#
# COMPACT_ATOMS: atom_id res chain seq x y z
N MET A 1 -11.11 2.75 13.28
CA MET A 1 -11.64 1.78 12.31
C MET A 1 -13.18 1.78 12.26
N ILE A 2 -13.89 1.51 13.35
CA ILE A 2 -15.36 1.46 13.41
C ILE A 2 -16.00 2.80 12.96
N PHE A 3 -15.49 3.93 13.45
CA PHE A 3 -16.00 5.26 13.08
C PHE A 3 -15.87 5.54 11.57
N MET A 4 -14.77 5.18 10.96
CA MET A 4 -14.56 5.39 9.52
C MET A 4 -15.42 4.45 8.65
N HIS A 5 -15.75 3.26 9.16
CA HIS A 5 -16.68 2.38 8.48
C HIS A 5 -18.10 2.98 8.41
N GLN A 6 -18.55 3.63 9.48
CA GLN A 6 -19.85 4.29 9.52
C GLN A 6 -19.96 5.51 8.60
N THR A 7 -18.85 6.25 8.42
CA THR A 7 -18.85 7.50 7.64
C THR A 7 -18.55 7.31 6.14
N LYS A 8 -17.82 6.24 5.77
CA LYS A 8 -17.32 6.03 4.40
C LYS A 8 -17.59 4.61 3.86
N GLY A 9 -18.45 3.83 4.49
CA GLY A 9 -18.85 2.48 4.06
C GLY A 9 -17.81 1.38 4.27
N SER A 10 -16.49 1.67 4.27
CA SER A 10 -15.43 0.71 4.61
C SER A 10 -14.24 1.38 5.26
N ALA A 11 -13.58 0.67 6.20
CA ALA A 11 -12.41 1.17 6.90
C ALA A 11 -11.17 1.29 5.98
N LEU A 12 -11.03 0.38 5.03
CA LEU A 12 -9.96 0.36 4.04
C LEU A 12 -10.51 0.74 2.66
N ASN A 13 -9.69 1.46 1.90
CA ASN A 13 -9.97 1.81 0.52
C ASN A 13 -9.38 0.74 -0.40
N PHE A 14 -10.17 -0.27 -0.79
CA PHE A 14 -9.70 -1.33 -1.68
C PHE A 14 -9.60 -0.84 -3.13
N GLY A 15 -8.46 -1.12 -3.77
CA GLY A 15 -8.22 -0.85 -5.18
C GLY A 15 -8.99 -1.79 -6.11
N LEU A 16 -8.97 -1.46 -7.39
CA LEU A 16 -9.60 -2.26 -8.45
C LEU A 16 -9.04 -3.69 -8.54
N ASP A 17 -7.77 -3.87 -8.18
CA ASP A 17 -7.14 -5.19 -8.14
C ASP A 17 -7.90 -6.19 -7.26
N PHE A 18 -8.60 -5.70 -6.22
CA PHE A 18 -9.32 -6.54 -5.25
C PHE A 18 -10.84 -6.42 -5.33
N LYS A 19 -11.37 -5.30 -5.83
CA LYS A 19 -12.81 -5.11 -6.03
C LYS A 19 -13.28 -5.45 -7.43
N GLY A 20 -12.41 -5.32 -8.42
CA GLY A 20 -12.79 -5.21 -9.82
C GLY A 20 -13.38 -3.83 -10.12
N GLY A 21 -13.59 -3.55 -11.39
CA GLY A 21 -14.17 -2.31 -11.83
C GLY A 21 -13.47 -1.72 -13.03
N THR A 22 -13.81 -0.48 -13.35
CA THR A 22 -13.24 0.29 -14.44
C THR A 22 -12.43 1.45 -13.91
N SER A 23 -11.20 1.60 -14.41
CA SER A 23 -10.36 2.78 -14.25
C SER A 23 -10.49 3.64 -15.49
N ILE A 24 -10.77 4.91 -15.33
CA ILE A 24 -10.91 5.90 -16.39
C ILE A 24 -9.82 6.93 -16.17
N ASN A 25 -8.92 7.08 -17.13
CA ASN A 25 -7.91 8.14 -17.10
C ASN A 25 -8.41 9.28 -17.99
N VAL A 26 -8.66 10.43 -17.37
CA VAL A 26 -9.19 11.62 -18.03
C VAL A 26 -8.14 12.72 -17.98
N PRO A 27 -7.59 13.16 -19.13
CA PRO A 27 -6.73 14.32 -19.20
C PRO A 27 -7.56 15.60 -19.23
N PHE A 28 -7.63 16.32 -18.12
CA PHE A 28 -8.34 17.59 -18.08
C PHE A 28 -7.50 18.72 -18.68
N ASN A 29 -8.16 19.71 -19.31
CA ASN A 29 -7.50 20.90 -19.83
C ASN A 29 -7.02 21.85 -18.74
N GLU A 30 -7.63 21.79 -17.55
CA GLU A 30 -7.33 22.63 -16.40
C GLU A 30 -6.88 21.79 -15.21
N ASP A 31 -6.18 22.43 -14.29
CA ASP A 31 -5.65 21.81 -13.09
C ASP A 31 -6.68 21.86 -11.96
N TYR A 32 -7.52 20.83 -11.85
CA TYR A 32 -8.52 20.71 -10.78
C TYR A 32 -7.87 20.35 -9.44
N SER A 33 -8.27 21.04 -8.38
CA SER A 33 -8.00 20.61 -7.01
C SER A 33 -8.85 19.41 -6.62
N ILE A 34 -8.46 18.69 -5.57
CA ILE A 34 -9.23 17.52 -5.08
C ILE A 34 -10.67 17.95 -4.67
N GLU A 35 -10.81 19.13 -4.08
CA GLU A 35 -12.13 19.65 -3.66
C GLU A 35 -13.03 20.00 -4.85
N GLU A 36 -12.48 20.46 -5.94
CA GLU A 36 -13.21 20.76 -7.19
C GLU A 36 -13.61 19.46 -7.89
N LEU A 37 -12.73 18.45 -7.92
CA LEU A 37 -13.06 17.12 -8.43
C LEU A 37 -14.24 16.49 -7.70
N ASP A 38 -14.27 16.57 -6.35
CA ASP A 38 -15.37 16.04 -5.54
C ASP A 38 -16.69 16.81 -5.74
N LYS A 39 -16.63 18.10 -6.12
CA LYS A 39 -17.84 18.93 -6.29
C LYS A 39 -18.37 18.94 -7.71
N GLU A 40 -17.51 18.89 -8.70
CA GLU A 40 -17.87 19.10 -10.11
C GLU A 40 -17.84 17.79 -10.91
N VAL A 41 -16.80 16.98 -10.73
CA VAL A 41 -16.61 15.77 -11.53
C VAL A 41 -17.34 14.56 -10.94
N GLU A 42 -17.26 14.36 -9.61
CA GLU A 42 -17.91 13.22 -8.95
C GLU A 42 -19.39 13.12 -9.25
N PRO A 43 -20.22 14.21 -9.14
CA PRO A 43 -21.67 14.12 -9.42
C PRO A 43 -21.99 13.77 -10.88
N VAL A 44 -21.16 14.23 -11.83
CA VAL A 44 -21.34 13.91 -13.26
C VAL A 44 -21.08 12.44 -13.51
N VAL A 45 -20.00 11.90 -12.96
CA VAL A 45 -19.65 10.47 -13.09
C VAL A 45 -20.65 9.61 -12.34
N GLU A 46 -21.09 9.98 -11.13
CA GLU A 46 -22.10 9.28 -10.35
C GLU A 46 -23.45 9.22 -11.08
N GLY A 47 -23.83 10.32 -11.74
CA GLY A 47 -25.06 10.40 -12.53
C GLY A 47 -25.11 9.38 -13.68
N VAL A 48 -23.97 9.12 -14.31
CA VAL A 48 -23.84 8.14 -15.40
C VAL A 48 -23.64 6.72 -14.87
N THR A 49 -22.68 6.55 -13.95
CA THR A 49 -22.27 5.22 -13.46
C THR A 49 -23.21 4.64 -12.39
N LYS A 50 -24.01 5.48 -11.73
CA LYS A 50 -24.84 5.13 -10.58
C LYS A 50 -24.04 4.43 -9.47
N ASP A 51 -22.77 4.80 -9.33
CA ASP A 51 -21.86 4.29 -8.31
C ASP A 51 -21.54 5.41 -7.32
N SER A 52 -21.93 5.24 -6.06
CA SER A 52 -21.66 6.18 -4.97
C SER A 52 -20.28 6.00 -4.32
N ASN A 53 -19.49 5.03 -4.78
CA ASN A 53 -18.14 4.75 -4.28
C ASN A 53 -17.04 5.08 -5.30
N ILE A 54 -17.20 6.17 -6.01
CA ILE A 54 -16.20 6.64 -6.96
C ILE A 54 -14.94 7.07 -6.19
N GLN A 55 -13.77 6.71 -6.73
CA GLN A 55 -12.48 7.13 -6.19
C GLN A 55 -11.77 7.93 -7.27
N MET A 56 -11.44 9.16 -6.96
CA MET A 56 -10.67 10.01 -7.86
C MET A 56 -9.26 10.20 -7.32
N THR A 57 -8.28 10.12 -8.20
CA THR A 57 -6.87 10.30 -7.87
C THR A 57 -6.23 11.18 -8.92
N LYS A 58 -5.70 12.31 -8.51
CA LYS A 58 -4.94 13.20 -9.38
C LYS A 58 -3.53 12.68 -9.60
N VAL A 59 -3.07 12.69 -10.83
CA VAL A 59 -1.69 12.34 -11.17
C VAL A 59 -0.79 13.54 -10.89
N VAL A 60 0.23 13.35 -10.07
CA VAL A 60 1.17 14.41 -9.69
C VAL A 60 2.01 14.82 -10.90
N GLY A 61 1.97 16.12 -11.23
CA GLY A 61 2.76 16.69 -12.33
C GLY A 61 2.05 16.75 -13.69
N GLY A 62 0.77 16.42 -13.73
CA GLY A 62 -0.10 16.56 -14.91
C GLY A 62 -1.53 16.90 -14.52
N ASN A 63 -2.37 17.17 -15.52
CA ASN A 63 -3.79 17.43 -15.35
C ASN A 63 -4.64 16.16 -15.45
N ASN A 64 -4.00 14.99 -15.44
CA ASN A 64 -4.69 13.71 -15.54
C ASN A 64 -5.34 13.33 -14.21
N VAL A 65 -6.58 12.87 -14.30
CA VAL A 65 -7.34 12.35 -13.16
C VAL A 65 -7.73 10.90 -13.44
N ILE A 66 -7.39 10.02 -12.53
CA ILE A 66 -7.79 8.61 -12.57
C ILE A 66 -9.07 8.46 -11.77
N ILE A 67 -10.16 8.12 -12.45
CA ILE A 67 -11.47 7.87 -11.86
C ILE A 67 -11.70 6.37 -11.80
N LYS A 68 -11.94 5.82 -10.63
CA LYS A 68 -12.19 4.40 -10.39
C LYS A 68 -13.64 4.20 -9.97
N THR A 69 -14.33 3.32 -10.67
CA THR A 69 -15.74 3.02 -10.45
C THR A 69 -16.03 1.52 -10.66
N ARG A 70 -17.26 1.09 -10.47
CA ARG A 70 -17.69 -0.29 -10.80
C ARG A 70 -17.40 -0.64 -12.26
N SER A 71 -17.51 -1.92 -12.62
CA SER A 71 -17.40 -2.34 -14.01
C SER A 71 -18.50 -1.69 -14.86
N LEU A 72 -18.07 -1.01 -15.92
CA LEU A 72 -18.94 -0.32 -16.88
C LEU A 72 -19.16 -1.16 -18.13
N THR A 73 -20.39 -1.15 -18.65
CA THR A 73 -20.72 -1.67 -19.97
C THR A 73 -20.17 -0.76 -21.08
N LEU A 74 -20.16 -1.22 -22.32
CA LEU A 74 -19.73 -0.39 -23.46
C LEU A 74 -20.60 0.86 -23.62
N GLU A 75 -21.91 0.73 -23.41
CA GLU A 75 -22.86 1.85 -23.47
C GLU A 75 -22.61 2.89 -22.36
N GLU A 76 -22.35 2.42 -21.13
CA GLU A 76 -22.03 3.32 -20.02
C GLU A 76 -20.70 4.04 -20.21
N ARG A 77 -19.71 3.40 -20.82
CA ARG A 77 -18.45 4.06 -21.18
C ARG A 77 -18.66 5.18 -22.17
N GLU A 78 -19.48 4.94 -23.21
CA GLU A 78 -19.81 5.97 -24.20
C GLU A 78 -20.53 7.15 -23.55
N GLN A 79 -21.45 6.87 -22.61
CA GLN A 79 -22.10 7.93 -21.84
C GLN A 79 -21.12 8.73 -20.97
N VAL A 80 -20.10 8.09 -20.39
CA VAL A 80 -19.03 8.78 -19.67
C VAL A 80 -18.19 9.62 -20.61
N TYR A 81 -17.83 9.12 -21.81
CA TYR A 81 -17.13 9.91 -22.83
C TYR A 81 -17.89 11.20 -23.15
N GLN A 82 -19.18 11.07 -23.48
CA GLN A 82 -20.02 12.22 -23.81
C GLN A 82 -20.14 13.19 -22.62
N ALA A 83 -20.37 12.67 -21.42
CA ALA A 83 -20.48 13.50 -20.23
C ALA A 83 -19.19 14.27 -19.92
N MET A 84 -18.00 13.67 -20.14
CA MET A 84 -16.72 14.37 -19.96
C MET A 84 -16.50 15.44 -21.05
N ALA A 85 -16.83 15.15 -22.28
CA ALA A 85 -16.73 16.11 -23.36
C ALA A 85 -17.67 17.29 -23.18
N ASP A 86 -18.95 17.03 -22.85
CA ASP A 86 -19.99 18.06 -22.74
C ASP A 86 -19.79 18.99 -21.53
N ASN A 87 -19.35 18.46 -20.39
CA ASN A 87 -19.22 19.25 -19.16
C ASN A 87 -17.83 19.87 -18.99
N PHE A 88 -16.77 19.21 -19.46
CA PHE A 88 -15.38 19.63 -19.20
C PHE A 88 -14.56 19.88 -20.47
N GLY A 89 -15.14 19.71 -21.65
CA GLY A 89 -14.46 19.97 -22.93
C GLY A 89 -13.23 19.05 -23.17
N VAL A 90 -13.22 17.88 -22.54
CA VAL A 90 -12.11 16.92 -22.67
C VAL A 90 -12.19 16.21 -24.03
N ASP A 91 -11.04 16.01 -24.70
CA ASP A 91 -10.99 15.23 -25.92
C ASP A 91 -11.24 13.75 -25.60
N THR A 92 -12.32 13.21 -26.13
CA THR A 92 -12.71 11.81 -25.89
C THR A 92 -11.68 10.82 -26.42
N SER A 93 -10.86 11.19 -27.41
CA SER A 93 -9.81 10.33 -27.97
C SER A 93 -8.65 10.09 -26.97
N GLU A 94 -8.46 10.97 -26.01
CA GLU A 94 -7.41 10.87 -24.99
C GLU A 94 -7.85 10.16 -23.71
N ILE A 95 -9.17 9.92 -23.55
CA ILE A 95 -9.70 9.19 -22.39
C ILE A 95 -9.41 7.70 -22.56
N THR A 96 -8.75 7.09 -21.60
CA THR A 96 -8.47 5.66 -21.59
C THR A 96 -9.23 4.90 -20.52
N PHE A 97 -9.69 3.69 -20.85
CA PHE A 97 -10.43 2.81 -19.94
C PHE A 97 -9.68 1.50 -19.74
N ASP A 98 -9.38 1.20 -18.49
CA ASP A 98 -8.88 -0.09 -18.04
C ASP A 98 -9.96 -0.81 -17.25
N ASN A 99 -10.30 -2.03 -17.62
CA ASN A 99 -11.33 -2.81 -16.95
C ASN A 99 -10.73 -4.08 -16.31
N ILE A 100 -10.90 -4.24 -15.01
CA ILE A 100 -10.53 -5.44 -14.29
C ILE A 100 -11.80 -6.20 -13.91
N SER A 101 -11.96 -7.40 -14.49
CA SER A 101 -13.14 -8.21 -14.18
C SER A 101 -13.15 -8.65 -12.70
N SER A 102 -14.33 -8.79 -12.14
CA SER A 102 -14.52 -9.25 -10.76
C SER A 102 -13.93 -10.66 -10.51
N THR A 103 -13.88 -11.51 -11.55
CA THR A 103 -13.28 -12.85 -11.46
C THR A 103 -11.76 -12.73 -11.27
N VAL A 104 -11.09 -11.92 -12.11
CA VAL A 104 -9.65 -11.68 -12.02
C VAL A 104 -9.29 -11.06 -10.68
N SER A 105 -10.04 -10.05 -10.24
CA SER A 105 -9.82 -9.40 -8.94
C SER A 105 -9.97 -10.36 -7.77
N LYS A 106 -10.94 -11.27 -7.82
CA LYS A 106 -11.13 -12.29 -6.80
C LYS A 106 -9.95 -13.27 -6.76
N GLU A 107 -9.47 -13.71 -7.91
CA GLU A 107 -8.27 -14.56 -8.00
C GLU A 107 -7.02 -13.84 -7.49
N MET A 108 -6.80 -12.59 -7.87
CA MET A 108 -5.69 -11.77 -7.38
C MET A 108 -5.73 -11.62 -5.87
N SER A 109 -6.88 -11.30 -5.29
CA SER A 109 -7.07 -11.18 -3.85
C SER A 109 -6.79 -12.49 -3.12
N GLN A 110 -7.29 -13.62 -3.63
CA GLN A 110 -7.04 -14.94 -3.04
C GLN A 110 -5.56 -15.33 -3.12
N ASN A 111 -4.92 -15.10 -4.26
CA ASN A 111 -3.50 -15.43 -4.44
C ASN A 111 -2.61 -14.53 -3.58
N ALA A 112 -2.93 -13.24 -3.46
CA ALA A 112 -2.26 -12.32 -2.55
C ALA A 112 -2.36 -12.79 -1.09
N MET A 113 -3.55 -13.18 -0.64
CA MET A 113 -3.75 -13.71 0.72
C MET A 113 -2.96 -14.99 0.97
N LYS A 114 -2.98 -15.94 0.01
CA LYS A 114 -2.18 -17.18 0.07
C LYS A 114 -0.68 -16.86 0.15
N ALA A 115 -0.19 -15.92 -0.68
CA ALA A 115 1.21 -15.50 -0.68
C ALA A 115 1.65 -14.94 0.67
N VAL A 116 0.84 -14.06 1.28
CA VAL A 116 1.10 -13.50 2.61
C VAL A 116 1.15 -14.61 3.67
N ILE A 117 0.18 -15.54 3.68
CA ILE A 117 0.15 -16.62 4.64
C ILE A 117 1.39 -17.53 4.48
N ILE A 118 1.73 -17.92 3.26
CA ILE A 118 2.92 -18.72 2.98
C ILE A 118 4.19 -18.01 3.43
N ALA A 119 4.34 -16.71 3.11
CA ALA A 119 5.50 -15.93 3.50
C ALA A 119 5.65 -15.86 5.03
N VAL A 120 4.56 -15.59 5.76
CA VAL A 120 4.55 -15.57 7.23
C VAL A 120 4.92 -16.93 7.81
N VAL A 121 4.34 -18.00 7.30
CA VAL A 121 4.65 -19.37 7.77
C VAL A 121 6.13 -19.73 7.52
N CYS A 122 6.64 -19.46 6.32
CA CYS A 122 8.05 -19.68 6.00
C CYS A 122 8.99 -18.88 6.90
N MET A 123 8.62 -17.62 7.19
CA MET A 123 9.38 -16.73 8.06
C MET A 123 9.40 -17.26 9.51
N LEU A 124 8.26 -17.72 10.03
CA LEU A 124 8.17 -18.32 11.36
C LEU A 124 8.98 -19.60 11.46
N LEU A 125 8.92 -20.46 10.46
CA LEU A 125 9.73 -21.68 10.39
C LEU A 125 11.22 -21.36 10.38
N TYR A 126 11.63 -20.34 9.61
CA TYR A 126 13.02 -19.89 9.57
C TYR A 126 13.50 -19.42 10.95
N ILE A 127 12.73 -18.59 11.65
CA ILE A 127 13.08 -18.10 12.99
C ILE A 127 13.16 -19.25 13.97
N TRP A 128 12.18 -20.16 13.95
CA TRP A 128 12.17 -21.32 14.84
C TRP A 128 13.39 -22.24 14.64
N ILE A 129 13.74 -22.55 13.39
CA ILE A 129 14.92 -23.34 13.06
C ILE A 129 16.21 -22.62 13.47
N ARG A 130 16.28 -21.30 13.23
CA ARG A 130 17.46 -20.47 13.48
C ARG A 130 17.78 -20.33 14.96
N PHE A 131 16.77 -20.08 15.79
CA PHE A 131 16.95 -19.82 17.22
C PHE A 131 16.71 -21.06 18.11
N ARG A 132 15.96 -22.03 17.65
CA ARG A 132 15.58 -23.25 18.39
C ARG A 132 14.95 -22.98 19.76
N ASP A 133 14.39 -21.79 19.96
CA ASP A 133 13.72 -21.36 21.18
C ASP A 133 12.41 -20.65 20.84
N ILE A 134 11.31 -21.12 21.43
CA ILE A 134 9.96 -20.60 21.19
C ILE A 134 9.81 -19.16 21.69
N ARG A 135 10.60 -18.73 22.66
CA ARG A 135 10.54 -17.38 23.22
C ARG A 135 10.97 -16.34 22.19
N PHE A 136 12.05 -16.59 21.46
CA PHE A 136 12.48 -15.70 20.37
C PHE A 136 11.45 -15.69 19.23
N ALA A 137 10.89 -16.86 18.87
CA ALA A 137 9.89 -16.93 17.83
C ALA A 137 8.62 -16.15 18.21
N SER A 138 8.11 -16.31 19.43
CA SER A 138 6.91 -15.57 19.89
C SER A 138 7.14 -14.07 19.97
N SER A 139 8.30 -13.62 20.43
CA SER A 139 8.66 -12.19 20.49
C SER A 139 8.75 -11.58 19.09
N ALA A 140 9.32 -12.31 18.11
CA ALA A 140 9.37 -11.88 16.72
C ALA A 140 7.97 -11.74 16.11
N ILE A 141 7.06 -12.69 16.40
CA ILE A 141 5.67 -12.61 15.93
C ILE A 141 4.98 -11.36 16.48
N LEU A 142 5.13 -11.08 17.78
CA LEU A 142 4.53 -9.89 18.38
C LEU A 142 5.07 -8.60 17.78
N ALA A 143 6.38 -8.51 17.53
CA ALA A 143 6.98 -7.37 16.85
C ALA A 143 6.43 -7.19 15.44
N LEU A 144 6.35 -8.25 14.64
CA LEU A 144 5.77 -8.21 13.29
C LEU A 144 4.29 -7.80 13.30
N MET A 145 3.49 -8.32 14.23
CA MET A 145 2.08 -7.94 14.37
C MET A 145 1.93 -6.46 14.71
N HIS A 146 2.78 -5.92 15.57
CA HIS A 146 2.81 -4.50 15.89
C HIS A 146 3.13 -3.66 14.64
N ASP A 147 4.14 -4.02 13.86
CA ASP A 147 4.54 -3.29 12.66
C ASP A 147 3.44 -3.31 11.59
N ILE A 148 2.83 -4.48 11.37
CA ILE A 148 1.65 -4.62 10.50
C ILE A 148 0.53 -3.71 10.96
N ALA A 149 0.22 -3.69 12.26
CA ALA A 149 -0.86 -2.87 12.81
C ALA A 149 -0.62 -1.37 12.59
N ILE A 150 0.61 -0.89 12.73
CA ILE A 150 0.98 0.51 12.45
C ILE A 150 0.78 0.84 10.97
N VAL A 151 1.26 -0.01 10.05
CA VAL A 151 1.11 0.22 8.61
C VAL A 151 -0.37 0.21 8.22
N PHE A 152 -1.17 -0.74 8.71
CA PHE A 152 -2.62 -0.74 8.49
C PHE A 152 -3.29 0.51 9.04
N GLY A 153 -2.90 0.96 10.24
CA GLY A 153 -3.39 2.20 10.82
C GLY A 153 -3.12 3.40 9.93
N PHE A 154 -1.92 3.50 9.39
CA PHE A 154 -1.56 4.55 8.43
C PHE A 154 -2.42 4.50 7.16
N TYR A 155 -2.64 3.33 6.57
CA TYR A 155 -3.48 3.16 5.37
C TYR A 155 -4.95 3.52 5.64
N VAL A 156 -5.48 3.20 6.83
CA VAL A 156 -6.84 3.60 7.23
C VAL A 156 -6.98 5.11 7.32
N VAL A 157 -5.99 5.79 7.90
CA VAL A 157 -6.01 7.26 8.08
C VAL A 157 -5.79 7.98 6.75
N SER A 158 -4.78 7.56 5.99
CA SER A 158 -4.40 8.19 4.71
C SER A 158 -5.37 7.89 3.56
N ARG A 159 -6.27 6.90 3.71
CA ARG A 159 -7.21 6.46 2.65
C ARG A 159 -6.53 6.02 1.35
N ILE A 160 -5.24 5.70 1.40
CA ILE A 160 -4.49 5.18 0.25
C ILE A 160 -5.11 3.86 -0.19
N SER A 161 -5.18 3.66 -1.50
CA SER A 161 -5.77 2.46 -2.12
C SER A 161 -4.95 1.20 -1.79
N VAL A 162 -5.65 0.17 -1.29
CA VAL A 162 -5.08 -1.15 -0.97
C VAL A 162 -5.23 -2.05 -2.19
N GLY A 163 -4.15 -2.25 -2.92
CA GLY A 163 -4.08 -3.10 -4.13
C GLY A 163 -2.93 -4.11 -4.06
N SER A 164 -2.58 -4.69 -5.21
CA SER A 164 -1.45 -5.63 -5.34
C SER A 164 -0.12 -5.02 -4.89
N THR A 165 0.10 -3.75 -5.20
CA THR A 165 1.28 -2.99 -4.76
C THR A 165 1.37 -2.91 -3.23
N PHE A 166 0.24 -2.76 -2.52
CA PHE A 166 0.21 -2.79 -1.06
C PHE A 166 0.76 -4.11 -0.51
N ILE A 167 0.36 -5.25 -1.09
CA ILE A 167 0.85 -6.56 -0.66
C ILE A 167 2.36 -6.66 -0.84
N ALA A 168 2.90 -6.22 -1.98
CA ALA A 168 4.34 -6.19 -2.22
C ALA A 168 5.08 -5.31 -1.20
N CYS A 169 4.56 -4.12 -0.91
CA CYS A 169 5.11 -3.23 0.13
C CYS A 169 5.07 -3.87 1.51
N MET A 170 3.96 -4.52 1.89
CA MET A 170 3.82 -5.20 3.17
C MET A 170 4.84 -6.33 3.33
N LEU A 171 5.03 -7.16 2.30
CA LEU A 171 6.04 -8.23 2.34
C LEU A 171 7.46 -7.67 2.45
N THR A 172 7.73 -6.54 1.80
CA THR A 172 9.02 -5.85 1.91
C THR A 172 9.25 -5.32 3.32
N ILE A 173 8.27 -4.63 3.91
CA ILE A 173 8.34 -4.10 5.28
C ILE A 173 8.56 -5.24 6.28
N LEU A 174 7.83 -6.34 6.15
CA LEU A 174 8.01 -7.53 6.99
C LEU A 174 9.43 -8.10 6.89
N GLY A 175 9.99 -8.17 5.68
CA GLY A 175 11.35 -8.63 5.45
C GLY A 175 12.40 -7.74 6.11
N TYR A 176 12.23 -6.42 6.05
CA TYR A 176 13.13 -5.47 6.72
C TYR A 176 12.99 -5.51 8.24
N SER A 177 11.78 -5.55 8.77
CA SER A 177 11.51 -5.62 10.20
C SER A 177 12.13 -6.86 10.82
N ILE A 178 11.91 -8.04 10.21
CA ILE A 178 12.46 -9.29 10.73
C ILE A 178 13.99 -9.33 10.70
N ASN A 179 14.61 -8.73 9.68
CA ASN A 179 16.08 -8.67 9.59
C ASN A 179 16.69 -7.92 10.78
N SER A 180 16.13 -6.78 11.16
CA SER A 180 16.56 -6.02 12.34
C SER A 180 16.35 -6.81 13.64
N THR A 181 15.21 -7.47 13.78
CA THR A 181 14.88 -8.30 14.92
C THR A 181 15.85 -9.47 15.08
N ILE A 182 16.22 -10.15 13.98
CA ILE A 182 17.18 -11.26 13.97
C ILE A 182 18.54 -10.80 14.46
N VAL A 183 19.02 -9.63 14.02
CA VAL A 183 20.32 -9.09 14.45
C VAL A 183 20.36 -8.86 15.95
N ILE A 184 19.31 -8.27 16.52
CA ILE A 184 19.21 -8.06 17.98
C ILE A 184 19.15 -9.41 18.70
N PHE A 185 18.37 -10.36 18.23
CA PHE A 185 18.24 -11.69 18.84
C PHE A 185 19.53 -12.50 18.78
N ASP A 186 20.27 -12.43 17.68
CA ASP A 186 21.60 -13.06 17.58
C ASP A 186 22.53 -12.47 18.62
N ARG A 187 22.54 -11.15 18.79
CA ARG A 187 23.38 -10.48 19.80
C ARG A 187 23.00 -10.88 21.23
N ILE A 188 21.69 -10.94 21.52
CA ILE A 188 21.22 -11.42 22.83
C ILE A 188 21.67 -12.87 23.05
N ARG A 189 21.50 -13.74 22.06
CA ARG A 189 21.89 -15.15 22.16
C ARG A 189 23.38 -15.33 22.39
N GLU A 190 24.23 -14.56 21.76
CA GLU A 190 25.69 -14.58 21.99
C GLU A 190 26.04 -14.25 23.44
N ASN A 191 25.31 -13.31 24.05
CA ASN A 191 25.56 -12.82 25.40
C ASN A 191 24.76 -13.56 26.50
N LEU A 192 23.88 -14.53 26.15
CA LEU A 192 23.13 -15.31 27.15
C LEU A 192 24.00 -15.93 28.26
N PRO A 193 25.22 -16.41 28.02
CA PRO A 193 26.08 -16.91 29.08
C PRO A 193 26.40 -15.90 30.20
N GLU A 194 26.29 -14.61 29.90
CA GLU A 194 26.54 -13.50 30.84
C GLU A 194 25.39 -13.26 31.82
N LEU A 195 24.19 -13.85 31.58
CA LEU A 195 23.03 -13.80 32.50
C LEU A 195 23.37 -14.27 33.95
N LYS A 196 24.46 -15.00 34.11
CA LYS A 196 24.96 -15.38 35.46
C LYS A 196 25.55 -14.20 36.22
N ARG A 197 25.83 -13.08 35.55
CA ARG A 197 26.55 -11.93 36.10
C ARG A 197 25.72 -10.65 36.11
N GLU A 198 24.71 -10.53 35.24
CA GLU A 198 23.86 -9.35 35.13
C GLU A 198 22.38 -9.71 34.92
N PRO A 199 21.44 -8.83 35.32
CA PRO A 199 20.01 -8.99 35.06
C PRO A 199 19.72 -9.02 33.56
N ILE A 200 18.62 -9.71 33.14
CA ILE A 200 18.25 -9.86 31.75
C ILE A 200 17.92 -8.52 31.08
N GLU A 201 17.32 -7.58 31.82
CA GLU A 201 17.00 -6.25 31.31
C GLU A 201 18.25 -5.49 30.89
N SER A 202 19.29 -5.51 31.72
CA SER A 202 20.57 -4.86 31.45
C SER A 202 21.28 -5.48 30.23
N LEU A 203 21.27 -6.81 30.15
CA LEU A 203 21.84 -7.54 29.04
C LEU A 203 21.14 -7.19 27.73
N VAL A 204 19.79 -7.18 27.71
CA VAL A 204 19.00 -6.84 26.53
C VAL A 204 19.23 -5.39 26.10
N ASP A 205 19.24 -4.44 27.05
CA ASP A 205 19.47 -3.01 26.76
C ASP A 205 20.86 -2.79 26.12
N ARG A 206 21.90 -3.45 26.66
CA ARG A 206 23.25 -3.42 26.09
C ARG A 206 23.26 -4.02 24.68
N CYS A 207 22.63 -5.18 24.45
CA CYS A 207 22.59 -5.82 23.14
C CYS A 207 21.85 -4.96 22.08
N ILE A 208 20.78 -4.28 22.48
CA ILE A 208 20.08 -3.33 21.61
C ILE A 208 21.01 -2.16 21.27
N THR A 209 21.66 -1.59 22.27
CA THR A 209 22.61 -0.46 22.09
C THR A 209 23.76 -0.84 21.15
N ASP A 210 24.34 -2.02 21.32
CA ASP A 210 25.43 -2.53 20.46
C ASP A 210 25.02 -2.68 18.99
N THR A 211 23.76 -3.03 18.74
CA THR A 211 23.21 -3.26 17.38
C THR A 211 22.57 -2.01 16.77
N LEU A 212 22.33 -0.97 17.57
CA LEU A 212 21.60 0.24 17.18
C LEU A 212 22.24 0.94 15.96
N THR A 213 23.55 1.11 15.99
CA THR A 213 24.29 1.77 14.90
C THR A 213 24.08 1.06 13.57
N ARG A 214 24.16 -0.27 13.56
CA ARG A 214 23.91 -1.08 12.36
C ARG A 214 22.47 -0.93 11.87
N SER A 215 21.50 -0.97 12.77
CA SER A 215 20.08 -0.82 12.44
C SER A 215 19.77 0.55 11.85
N ILE A 216 20.35 1.62 12.42
CA ILE A 216 20.21 2.99 11.91
C ILE A 216 20.80 3.11 10.50
N TYR A 217 22.04 2.66 10.28
CA TYR A 217 22.65 2.75 8.96
C TYR A 217 21.91 1.93 7.90
N SER A 218 21.44 0.73 8.23
CA SER A 218 20.64 -0.09 7.33
C SER A 218 19.33 0.60 6.96
N SER A 219 18.62 1.19 7.94
CA SER A 219 17.39 1.94 7.69
C SER A 219 17.63 3.21 6.88
N LEU A 220 18.73 3.93 7.16
CA LEU A 220 19.09 5.16 6.45
C LEU A 220 19.43 4.88 4.98
N THR A 221 20.22 3.84 4.70
CA THR A 221 20.57 3.46 3.32
C THR A 221 19.33 3.08 2.51
N THR A 222 18.40 2.31 3.11
CA THR A 222 17.13 1.96 2.48
C THR A 222 16.26 3.19 2.25
N PHE A 223 16.16 4.07 3.24
CA PHE A 223 15.42 5.33 3.12
C PHE A 223 15.95 6.21 1.98
N ILE A 224 17.28 6.38 1.89
CA ILE A 224 17.92 7.16 0.81
C ILE A 224 17.58 6.54 -0.55
N THR A 225 17.68 5.21 -0.68
CA THR A 225 17.39 4.52 -1.93
C THR A 225 15.93 4.73 -2.37
N ILE A 226 14.98 4.55 -1.44
CA ILE A 226 13.55 4.76 -1.72
C ILE A 226 13.26 6.23 -2.02
N PHE A 227 13.89 7.15 -1.29
CA PHE A 227 13.73 8.58 -1.50
C PHE A 227 14.24 9.03 -2.88
N VAL A 228 15.42 8.56 -3.30
CA VAL A 228 15.95 8.82 -4.64
C VAL A 228 15.02 8.25 -5.71
N LEU A 229 14.54 7.02 -5.54
CA LEU A 229 13.58 6.41 -6.45
C LEU A 229 12.26 7.21 -6.52
N PHE A 230 11.77 7.69 -5.39
CA PHE A 230 10.56 8.52 -5.33
C PHE A 230 10.75 9.83 -6.10
N VAL A 231 11.88 10.52 -5.89
CA VAL A 231 12.17 11.80 -6.57
C VAL A 231 12.39 11.59 -8.07
N MET A 232 13.15 10.58 -8.46
CA MET A 232 13.41 10.28 -9.88
C MET A 232 12.23 9.59 -10.57
N GLY A 233 11.49 8.76 -9.87
CA GLY A 233 10.34 8.03 -10.39
C GLY A 233 9.18 8.96 -10.79
N VAL A 234 8.97 10.04 -10.04
CA VAL A 234 8.01 11.09 -10.41
C VAL A 234 8.36 11.75 -11.75
N SER A 235 9.66 11.99 -12.00
CA SER A 235 10.12 12.53 -13.28
C SER A 235 9.93 11.55 -14.44
N SER A 236 10.20 10.26 -14.23
CA SER A 236 10.10 9.21 -15.27
C SER A 236 8.65 8.95 -15.71
N ILE A 237 7.68 9.06 -14.81
CA ILE A 237 6.25 8.94 -15.16
C ILE A 237 5.82 10.13 -16.03
N ARG A 238 6.39 11.30 -15.80
CA ARG A 238 6.14 12.50 -16.59
C ARG A 238 6.65 12.38 -18.02
N ASP A 239 7.81 11.75 -18.22
CA ASP A 239 8.40 11.56 -19.57
C ASP A 239 7.72 10.46 -20.39
N LEU A 240 7.10 9.46 -19.74
CA LEU A 240 6.34 8.39 -20.40
C LEU A 240 4.97 8.84 -20.95
N GLN A 241 4.46 9.99 -20.49
CA GLN A 241 3.21 10.56 -20.99
C GLN A 241 3.39 11.42 -22.26
N HIS A 242 4.65 11.65 -22.69
CA HIS A 242 4.98 12.40 -23.91
C HIS A 242 5.46 11.52 -25.07
N LEU A 243 5.41 10.17 -24.91
CA LEU A 243 5.67 9.17 -25.94
C LEU A 243 4.38 8.47 -26.40
#